data_8a2568bad42bf9075fa9fc5bcfc4f3aa
#
_entry.id   8a2568bad42bf9075fa9fc5bcfc4f3aa
#
_cell.length_a   1.000
_cell.length_b   1.000
_cell.length_c   1.000
_cell.angle_alpha   90.00
_cell.angle_beta   90.00
_cell.angle_gamma   90.00
#
_symmetry.space_group_name_H-M   'P 1'
#
loop_
_entity.id
_entity.type
_entity.pdbx_description
1 polymer ?
#
loop_
_entity_poly.entity_id
_entity_poly.type
_entity_poly.pdbx_seq_one_letter_code
_entity_poly.pdbx_strand_id
1 'polypeptide(L)'
;MLLLRSALLLPLLLVPGTSAQRRKKPPPPLVLDKIQPQANFDPQQFSGTWFLVAVASKCSHLLESSHRSEATRIQAAVSGPALAVSTFRKLDGICWQIKQKYEPTELQGRYHLQGRRRSRGVEVVVGETDYRQYAILYYQRDQQFSVKLYARSFPVSDDVLIKFEQRVTDATLSEDFIFYFPTYGFCDSSHDFQILDGPALNTFSESLL
;
A
#
# COMPACT_ATOMS: atom_id res chain seq x y z
N MET A 1 -12.07 4.81 90.89
CA MET A 1 -13.01 4.54 89.76
C MET A 1 -12.25 4.85 88.52
N LEU A 2 -11.60 3.86 87.90
CA LEU A 2 -10.91 4.00 86.63
C LEU A 2 -11.81 3.46 85.52
N LEU A 3 -12.18 4.29 84.54
CA LEU A 3 -12.92 3.91 83.33
C LEU A 3 -11.90 3.56 82.26
N LEU A 4 -11.82 2.25 81.95
CA LEU A 4 -11.06 1.73 80.83
C LEU A 4 -11.78 2.05 79.48
N ARG A 5 -11.18 2.89 78.62
CA ARG A 5 -11.67 3.11 77.26
C ARG A 5 -10.96 2.07 76.35
N SER A 6 -11.72 1.08 75.93
CA SER A 6 -11.29 0.13 74.88
C SER A 6 -11.36 0.80 73.52
N ALA A 7 -10.21 1.05 72.91
CA ALA A 7 -10.15 1.47 71.51
C ALA A 7 -10.19 0.24 70.59
N LEU A 8 -11.26 0.07 69.85
CA LEU A 8 -11.38 -0.94 68.79
C LEU A 8 -10.56 -0.47 67.57
N LEU A 9 -9.42 -1.10 67.32
CA LEU A 9 -8.67 -0.97 66.09
C LEU A 9 -9.28 -1.87 64.99
N LEU A 10 -9.97 -1.27 64.03
CA LEU A 10 -10.44 -1.96 62.84
C LEU A 10 -9.26 -2.16 61.85
N PRO A 11 -8.93 -3.37 61.43
CA PRO A 11 -7.90 -3.58 60.43
C PRO A 11 -8.44 -3.18 59.04
N LEU A 12 -7.77 -2.20 58.42
CA LEU A 12 -8.02 -1.76 57.04
C LEU A 12 -7.49 -2.81 56.09
N LEU A 13 -8.37 -3.66 55.53
CA LEU A 13 -8.01 -4.64 54.49
C LEU A 13 -7.70 -3.91 53.19
N LEU A 14 -6.43 -3.69 52.91
CA LEU A 14 -5.96 -3.26 51.58
C LEU A 14 -6.14 -4.41 50.59
N VAL A 15 -7.21 -4.35 49.79
CA VAL A 15 -7.40 -5.24 48.66
C VAL A 15 -6.50 -4.76 47.50
N PRO A 16 -5.50 -5.52 47.07
CA PRO A 16 -4.70 -5.15 45.92
C PRO A 16 -5.59 -5.22 44.66
N GLY A 17 -5.91 -4.05 44.11
CA GLY A 17 -6.64 -3.94 42.85
C GLY A 17 -5.78 -4.56 41.72
N THR A 18 -6.11 -5.78 41.32
CA THR A 18 -5.56 -6.41 40.13
C THR A 18 -6.07 -5.66 38.92
N SER A 19 -5.27 -4.73 38.41
CA SER A 19 -5.49 -4.08 37.10
C SER A 19 -5.37 -5.16 36.04
N ALA A 20 -6.49 -5.78 35.67
CA ALA A 20 -6.56 -6.67 34.52
C ALA A 20 -6.23 -5.85 33.26
N GLN A 21 -4.97 -5.91 32.82
CA GLN A 21 -4.56 -5.35 31.53
C GLN A 21 -5.36 -6.04 30.43
N ARG A 22 -6.35 -5.33 29.89
CA ARG A 22 -7.15 -5.77 28.75
C ARG A 22 -6.18 -6.04 27.59
N ARG A 23 -5.82 -7.28 27.35
CA ARG A 23 -5.03 -7.69 26.17
C ARG A 23 -5.76 -7.18 24.93
N LYS A 24 -5.18 -6.23 24.22
CA LYS A 24 -5.71 -5.77 22.93
C LYS A 24 -5.80 -6.99 22.03
N LYS A 25 -7.01 -7.24 21.51
CA LYS A 25 -7.25 -8.30 20.53
C LYS A 25 -6.28 -8.08 19.36
N PRO A 26 -5.57 -9.11 18.87
CA PRO A 26 -4.69 -8.94 17.72
C PRO A 26 -5.49 -8.37 16.54
N PRO A 27 -4.90 -7.49 15.73
CA PRO A 27 -5.58 -6.96 14.56
C PRO A 27 -5.99 -8.12 13.64
N PRO A 28 -7.10 -7.98 12.90
CA PRO A 28 -7.50 -9.00 11.93
C PRO A 28 -6.38 -9.20 10.90
N PRO A 29 -6.20 -10.44 10.39
CA PRO A 29 -5.19 -10.72 9.37
C PRO A 29 -5.46 -9.87 8.13
N LEU A 30 -4.39 -9.36 7.51
CA LEU A 30 -4.47 -8.57 6.31
C LEU A 30 -4.82 -9.48 5.12
N VAL A 31 -5.56 -8.96 4.14
CA VAL A 31 -5.84 -9.68 2.87
C VAL A 31 -4.53 -10.04 2.18
N LEU A 32 -3.57 -9.12 2.25
CA LEU A 32 -2.24 -9.27 1.66
C LEU A 32 -1.45 -10.47 2.20
N ASP A 33 -1.72 -10.93 3.43
CA ASP A 33 -1.01 -12.08 4.03
C ASP A 33 -1.34 -13.41 3.32
N LYS A 34 -2.42 -13.45 2.55
CA LYS A 34 -2.82 -14.60 1.73
C LYS A 34 -2.21 -14.59 0.33
N ILE A 35 -1.66 -13.45 -0.09
CA ILE A 35 -1.08 -13.29 -1.42
C ILE A 35 0.37 -13.79 -1.40
N GLN A 36 0.67 -14.75 -2.27
CA GLN A 36 2.03 -15.23 -2.45
C GLN A 36 2.79 -14.29 -3.38
N PRO A 37 4.02 -13.88 -3.02
CA PRO A 37 4.87 -13.15 -3.93
C PRO A 37 5.25 -13.99 -5.15
N GLN A 38 5.60 -13.32 -6.25
CA GLN A 38 6.22 -13.93 -7.42
C GLN A 38 7.39 -14.82 -7.00
N ALA A 39 7.35 -16.09 -7.36
CA ALA A 39 8.44 -17.02 -7.07
C ALA A 39 9.75 -16.55 -7.72
N ASN A 40 10.84 -16.55 -6.96
CA ASN A 40 12.18 -16.12 -7.41
C ASN A 40 12.15 -14.71 -8.04
N PHE A 41 11.42 -13.78 -7.41
CA PHE A 41 11.30 -12.41 -7.90
C PHE A 41 12.68 -11.76 -8.07
N ASP A 42 12.96 -11.27 -9.28
CA ASP A 42 14.20 -10.58 -9.61
C ASP A 42 13.99 -9.06 -9.72
N PRO A 43 14.45 -8.27 -8.74
CA PRO A 43 14.30 -6.81 -8.77
C PRO A 43 15.07 -6.13 -9.88
N GLN A 44 16.15 -6.75 -10.42
CA GLN A 44 16.89 -6.20 -11.55
C GLN A 44 16.06 -6.29 -12.84
N GLN A 45 15.44 -7.43 -13.10
CA GLN A 45 14.54 -7.59 -14.24
C GLN A 45 13.28 -6.72 -14.12
N PHE A 46 12.82 -6.49 -12.87
CA PHE A 46 11.68 -5.61 -12.62
C PHE A 46 12.00 -4.13 -12.82
N SER A 47 13.26 -3.73 -12.77
CA SER A 47 13.71 -2.34 -12.94
C SER A 47 13.28 -1.76 -14.29
N GLY A 48 13.22 -0.42 -14.36
CA GLY A 48 12.79 0.33 -15.54
C GLY A 48 11.40 0.94 -15.42
N THR A 49 10.83 1.32 -16.56
CA THR A 49 9.54 2.01 -16.64
C THR A 49 8.38 1.02 -16.70
N TRP A 50 7.32 1.33 -15.96
CA TRP A 50 6.04 0.65 -15.96
C TRP A 50 4.90 1.67 -16.04
N PHE A 51 3.90 1.41 -16.85
CA PHE A 51 2.71 2.24 -17.01
C PHE A 51 1.55 1.63 -16.22
N LEU A 52 0.86 2.44 -15.42
CA LEU A 52 -0.32 2.00 -14.70
C LEU A 52 -1.48 1.84 -15.69
N VAL A 53 -2.01 0.62 -15.76
CA VAL A 53 -3.11 0.25 -16.66
C VAL A 53 -4.44 0.31 -15.93
N ALA A 54 -4.51 -0.34 -14.76
CA ALA A 54 -5.73 -0.43 -13.98
C ALA A 54 -5.43 -0.56 -12.48
N VAL A 55 -6.40 -0.14 -11.68
CA VAL A 55 -6.41 -0.31 -10.22
C VAL A 55 -7.76 -0.91 -9.81
N ALA A 56 -7.74 -1.98 -9.05
CA ALA A 56 -8.92 -2.50 -8.36
C ALA A 56 -8.85 -2.11 -6.88
N SER A 57 -9.85 -1.35 -6.39
CA SER A 57 -9.90 -0.89 -5.01
C SER A 57 -11.27 -0.42 -4.60
N LYS A 58 -11.64 -0.60 -3.33
CA LYS A 58 -12.83 0.00 -2.68
C LYS A 58 -12.54 1.39 -2.09
N CYS A 59 -11.43 2.03 -2.48
CA CYS A 59 -11.08 3.36 -1.99
C CYS A 59 -12.12 4.39 -2.45
N SER A 60 -12.68 5.18 -1.52
CA SER A 60 -13.71 6.20 -1.80
C SER A 60 -13.26 7.20 -2.86
N HIS A 61 -12.00 7.61 -2.84
CA HIS A 61 -11.46 8.53 -3.85
C HIS A 61 -11.55 7.99 -5.27
N LEU A 62 -11.22 6.71 -5.50
CA LEU A 62 -11.37 6.09 -6.84
C LEU A 62 -12.84 5.95 -7.22
N LEU A 63 -13.70 5.61 -6.28
CA LEU A 63 -15.16 5.50 -6.54
C LEU A 63 -15.78 6.84 -6.92
N GLU A 64 -15.34 7.93 -6.29
CA GLU A 64 -15.93 9.26 -6.49
C GLU A 64 -15.26 10.06 -7.61
N SER A 65 -13.96 9.83 -7.86
CA SER A 65 -13.12 10.70 -8.71
C SER A 65 -12.34 9.96 -9.79
N SER A 66 -12.69 8.71 -10.12
CA SER A 66 -11.98 7.93 -11.14
C SER A 66 -11.95 8.63 -12.52
N HIS A 67 -12.98 9.40 -12.85
CA HIS A 67 -13.05 10.19 -14.08
C HIS A 67 -11.97 11.29 -14.18
N ARG A 68 -11.31 11.62 -13.07
CA ARG A 68 -10.17 12.56 -13.01
C ARG A 68 -8.82 11.84 -12.97
N SER A 69 -8.83 10.50 -13.12
CA SER A 69 -7.59 9.74 -13.11
C SER A 69 -6.72 10.15 -14.29
N GLU A 70 -5.46 10.48 -13.98
CA GLU A 70 -4.47 10.92 -14.96
C GLU A 70 -3.50 9.79 -15.28
N ALA A 71 -2.95 9.81 -16.50
CA ALA A 71 -1.95 8.85 -16.92
C ALA A 71 -0.78 8.81 -15.92
N THR A 72 -0.47 7.62 -15.42
CA THR A 72 0.50 7.39 -14.36
C THR A 72 1.52 6.37 -14.80
N ARG A 73 2.81 6.66 -14.59
CA ARG A 73 3.90 5.69 -14.78
C ARG A 73 4.78 5.64 -13.55
N ILE A 74 5.46 4.53 -13.37
CA ILE A 74 6.51 4.38 -12.37
C ILE A 74 7.85 4.10 -13.03
N GLN A 75 8.91 4.53 -12.38
CA GLN A 75 10.28 4.15 -12.66
C GLN A 75 10.82 3.40 -11.46
N ALA A 76 11.14 2.12 -11.64
CA ALA A 76 11.73 1.29 -10.60
C ALA A 76 13.24 1.13 -10.84
N ALA A 77 14.03 1.18 -9.79
CA ALA A 77 15.47 0.96 -9.83
C ALA A 77 15.93 0.26 -8.54
N VAL A 78 16.89 -0.65 -8.66
CA VAL A 78 17.51 -1.28 -7.48
C VAL A 78 18.40 -0.25 -6.78
N SER A 79 18.26 -0.13 -5.45
CA SER A 79 19.03 0.77 -4.60
C SER A 79 19.49 0.02 -3.34
N GLY A 80 20.66 -0.58 -3.40
CA GLY A 80 21.13 -1.52 -2.39
C GLY A 80 20.17 -2.72 -2.29
N PRO A 81 19.65 -3.07 -1.11
CA PRO A 81 18.67 -4.14 -0.95
C PRO A 81 17.24 -3.73 -1.34
N ALA A 82 16.97 -2.44 -1.47
CA ALA A 82 15.64 -1.87 -1.68
C ALA A 82 15.36 -1.57 -3.16
N LEU A 83 14.07 -1.36 -3.49
CA LEU A 83 13.67 -0.74 -4.76
C LEU A 83 13.36 0.74 -4.53
N ALA A 84 14.04 1.61 -5.29
CA ALA A 84 13.66 3.01 -5.43
C ALA A 84 12.58 3.10 -6.52
N VAL A 85 11.40 3.55 -6.15
CA VAL A 85 10.26 3.68 -7.07
C VAL A 85 9.84 5.14 -7.14
N SER A 86 9.95 5.74 -8.33
CA SER A 86 9.44 7.08 -8.61
C SER A 86 8.14 6.97 -9.39
N THR A 87 7.05 7.53 -8.85
CA THR A 87 5.77 7.64 -9.55
C THR A 87 5.66 9.01 -10.21
N PHE A 88 5.27 9.04 -11.48
CA PHE A 88 5.08 10.25 -12.27
C PHE A 88 3.62 10.33 -12.70
N ARG A 89 2.95 11.42 -12.35
CA ARG A 89 1.54 11.68 -12.70
C ARG A 89 1.23 13.16 -12.71
N LYS A 90 0.17 13.55 -13.42
CA LYS A 90 -0.39 14.88 -13.31
C LYS A 90 -1.38 14.97 -12.15
N LEU A 91 -1.40 16.12 -11.50
CA LEU A 91 -2.44 16.53 -10.55
C LEU A 91 -2.73 17.99 -10.85
N ASP A 92 -3.97 18.29 -11.20
CA ASP A 92 -4.39 19.64 -11.59
C ASP A 92 -3.49 20.28 -12.66
N GLY A 93 -3.08 19.50 -13.67
CA GLY A 93 -2.24 19.93 -14.77
C GLY A 93 -0.74 20.01 -14.47
N ILE A 94 -0.32 19.84 -13.21
CA ILE A 94 1.08 19.88 -12.78
C ILE A 94 1.64 18.46 -12.71
N CYS A 95 2.85 18.25 -13.26
CA CYS A 95 3.55 16.99 -13.18
C CYS A 95 4.26 16.82 -11.81
N TRP A 96 3.96 15.73 -11.16
CA TRP A 96 4.56 15.35 -9.88
C TRP A 96 5.44 14.12 -10.05
N GLN A 97 6.61 14.17 -9.42
CA GLN A 97 7.46 13.01 -9.17
C GLN A 97 7.40 12.65 -7.69
N ILE A 98 6.91 11.48 -7.39
CA ILE A 98 6.76 10.96 -6.03
C ILE A 98 7.78 9.85 -5.83
N LYS A 99 8.79 10.09 -5.00
CA LYS A 99 9.86 9.14 -4.73
C LYS A 99 9.54 8.32 -3.49
N GLN A 100 9.61 7.01 -3.63
CA GLN A 100 9.34 6.07 -2.54
C GLN A 100 10.45 5.02 -2.49
N LYS A 101 10.75 4.56 -1.29
CA LYS A 101 11.67 3.44 -1.06
C LYS A 101 10.88 2.23 -0.60
N TYR A 102 10.95 1.16 -1.37
CA TYR A 102 10.35 -0.13 -1.08
C TYR A 102 11.40 -0.97 -0.36
N GLU A 103 11.32 -1.02 0.97
CA GLU A 103 12.24 -1.79 1.80
C GLU A 103 11.90 -3.28 1.70
N PRO A 104 12.85 -4.18 1.41
CA PRO A 104 12.56 -5.59 1.32
C PRO A 104 12.19 -6.17 2.68
N THR A 105 11.35 -7.19 2.68
CA THR A 105 11.05 -8.01 3.85
C THR A 105 11.82 -9.33 3.77
N GLU A 106 11.57 -10.24 4.72
CA GLU A 106 12.13 -11.59 4.67
C GLU A 106 11.62 -12.42 3.47
N LEU A 107 10.44 -12.07 2.94
CA LEU A 107 9.86 -12.71 1.77
C LEU A 107 10.24 -11.94 0.50
N GLN A 108 10.99 -12.59 -0.39
CA GLN A 108 11.36 -12.03 -1.68
C GLN A 108 10.11 -11.63 -2.49
N GLY A 109 10.10 -10.42 -3.05
CA GLY A 109 8.93 -9.86 -3.74
C GLY A 109 7.91 -9.19 -2.82
N ARG A 110 8.13 -9.19 -1.49
CA ARG A 110 7.33 -8.44 -0.53
C ARG A 110 8.15 -7.28 0.03
N TYR A 111 7.54 -6.11 0.08
CA TYR A 111 8.17 -4.85 0.47
C TYR A 111 7.33 -4.10 1.48
N HIS A 112 8.00 -3.27 2.27
CA HIS A 112 7.39 -2.34 3.19
C HIS A 112 7.75 -0.90 2.82
N LEU A 113 6.75 -0.02 2.72
CA LEU A 113 6.94 1.42 2.59
C LEU A 113 6.70 2.07 3.94
N GLN A 114 7.70 2.78 4.43
CA GLN A 114 7.63 3.42 5.73
C GLN A 114 6.54 4.50 5.77
N GLY A 115 5.66 4.42 6.76
CA GLY A 115 4.67 5.46 7.04
C GLY A 115 5.24 6.62 7.84
N ARG A 116 4.48 7.73 7.95
CA ARG A 116 4.80 8.80 8.91
C ARG A 116 4.61 8.32 10.35
N ARG A 117 5.22 9.05 11.33
CA ARG A 117 5.25 8.74 12.76
C ARG A 117 3.95 8.19 13.39
N ARG A 118 2.77 8.46 12.81
CA ARG A 118 1.45 8.03 13.33
C ARG A 118 0.66 7.15 12.38
N SER A 119 1.09 6.95 11.12
CA SER A 119 0.45 6.07 10.17
C SER A 119 1.25 4.79 10.03
N ARG A 120 0.54 3.67 9.92
CA ARG A 120 1.16 2.42 9.48
C ARG A 120 1.73 2.63 8.08
N GLY A 121 2.82 1.94 7.78
CA GLY A 121 3.37 1.88 6.44
C GLY A 121 2.42 1.19 5.47
N VAL A 122 2.87 1.06 4.24
CA VAL A 122 2.17 0.30 3.20
C VAL A 122 2.94 -0.98 2.95
N GLU A 123 2.24 -2.10 3.00
CA GLU A 123 2.76 -3.37 2.55
C GLU A 123 2.52 -3.52 1.06
N VAL A 124 3.51 -4.00 0.33
CA VAL A 124 3.45 -4.23 -1.12
C VAL A 124 3.92 -5.63 -1.44
N VAL A 125 3.18 -6.33 -2.30
CA VAL A 125 3.56 -7.63 -2.83
C VAL A 125 3.58 -7.55 -4.34
N VAL A 126 4.70 -7.91 -4.97
CA VAL A 126 4.75 -8.21 -6.39
C VAL A 126 4.22 -9.64 -6.54
N GLY A 127 2.96 -9.77 -6.90
CA GLY A 127 2.28 -11.07 -6.93
C GLY A 127 2.57 -11.85 -8.20
N GLU A 128 2.61 -11.18 -9.34
CA GLU A 128 2.86 -11.83 -10.62
C GLU A 128 3.50 -10.88 -11.63
N THR A 129 4.50 -11.34 -12.36
CA THR A 129 5.11 -10.58 -13.47
C THR A 129 5.86 -11.51 -14.42
N ASP A 130 5.86 -11.19 -15.70
CA ASP A 130 6.75 -11.76 -16.70
C ASP A 130 7.97 -10.86 -16.98
N TYR A 131 8.09 -9.72 -16.26
CA TYR A 131 9.11 -8.68 -16.38
C TYR A 131 9.13 -7.92 -17.72
N ARG A 132 8.49 -8.45 -18.76
CA ARG A 132 8.56 -7.96 -20.14
C ARG A 132 7.32 -7.24 -20.62
N GLN A 133 6.15 -7.68 -20.18
CA GLN A 133 4.86 -7.16 -20.62
C GLN A 133 4.07 -6.56 -19.48
N TYR A 134 3.91 -7.28 -18.34
CA TYR A 134 3.03 -6.89 -17.26
C TYR A 134 3.59 -7.19 -15.88
N ALA A 135 3.00 -6.52 -14.89
CA ALA A 135 3.18 -6.82 -13.47
C ALA A 135 1.89 -6.53 -12.71
N ILE A 136 1.52 -7.44 -11.80
CA ILE A 136 0.40 -7.30 -10.88
C ILE A 136 0.95 -7.14 -9.47
N LEU A 137 0.68 -5.98 -8.87
CA LEU A 137 1.13 -5.61 -7.54
C LEU A 137 -0.07 -5.42 -6.62
N TYR A 138 0.10 -5.87 -5.38
CA TYR A 138 -0.89 -5.74 -4.31
C TYR A 138 -0.39 -4.78 -3.26
N TYR A 139 -1.25 -3.89 -2.79
CA TYR A 139 -0.95 -2.88 -1.79
C TYR A 139 -1.94 -2.95 -0.66
N GLN A 140 -1.46 -2.84 0.58
CA GLN A 140 -2.32 -2.75 1.73
C GLN A 140 -1.81 -1.73 2.74
N ARG A 141 -2.72 -0.83 3.15
CA ARG A 141 -2.54 0.06 4.29
C ARG A 141 -3.75 -0.07 5.19
N ASP A 142 -3.56 -0.56 6.41
CA ASP A 142 -4.67 -0.83 7.33
C ASP A 142 -5.76 -1.69 6.66
N GLN A 143 -6.97 -1.16 6.51
CA GLN A 143 -8.09 -1.83 5.83
C GLN A 143 -8.20 -1.49 4.33
N GLN A 144 -7.38 -0.57 3.84
CA GLN A 144 -7.37 -0.21 2.42
C GLN A 144 -6.51 -1.20 1.67
N PHE A 145 -7.12 -1.90 0.73
CA PHE A 145 -6.47 -2.89 -0.12
C PHE A 145 -6.69 -2.52 -1.59
N SER A 146 -5.66 -2.69 -2.41
CA SER A 146 -5.75 -2.48 -3.84
C SER A 146 -4.87 -3.44 -4.63
N VAL A 147 -5.30 -3.76 -5.84
CA VAL A 147 -4.56 -4.53 -6.84
C VAL A 147 -4.29 -3.63 -8.02
N LYS A 148 -3.05 -3.58 -8.50
CA LYS A 148 -2.65 -2.71 -9.61
C LYS A 148 -2.05 -3.53 -10.73
N LEU A 149 -2.52 -3.26 -11.96
CA LEU A 149 -1.92 -3.76 -13.17
C LEU A 149 -0.98 -2.70 -13.76
N TYR A 150 0.24 -3.10 -14.00
CA TYR A 150 1.23 -2.32 -14.73
C TYR A 150 1.62 -3.02 -16.02
N ALA A 151 1.97 -2.25 -17.06
CA ALA A 151 2.48 -2.75 -18.32
C ALA A 151 3.75 -2.01 -18.74
N ARG A 152 4.60 -2.67 -19.56
CA ARG A 152 5.78 -2.04 -20.16
C ARG A 152 5.44 -1.16 -21.35
N SER A 153 4.35 -1.45 -22.03
CA SER A 153 3.91 -0.74 -23.23
C SER A 153 2.42 -0.91 -23.48
N PHE A 154 1.88 -0.15 -24.41
CA PHE A 154 0.51 -0.26 -24.92
C PHE A 154 0.51 -0.67 -26.40
N PRO A 155 -0.55 -1.36 -26.88
CA PRO A 155 -1.71 -1.83 -26.14
C PRO A 155 -1.37 -3.03 -25.24
N VAL A 156 -2.15 -3.21 -24.16
CA VAL A 156 -2.09 -4.39 -23.32
C VAL A 156 -2.94 -5.49 -23.95
N SER A 157 -2.46 -6.75 -23.95
CA SER A 157 -3.22 -7.87 -24.53
C SER A 157 -4.42 -8.26 -23.65
N ASP A 158 -5.46 -8.80 -24.28
CA ASP A 158 -6.66 -9.27 -23.60
C ASP A 158 -6.33 -10.35 -22.58
N ASP A 159 -5.38 -11.25 -22.86
CA ASP A 159 -4.93 -12.29 -21.92
C ASP A 159 -4.40 -11.71 -20.61
N VAL A 160 -3.69 -10.58 -20.67
CA VAL A 160 -3.17 -9.89 -19.48
C VAL A 160 -4.31 -9.22 -18.71
N LEU A 161 -5.30 -8.64 -19.41
CA LEU A 161 -6.47 -8.03 -18.78
C LEU A 161 -7.32 -9.08 -18.07
N ILE A 162 -7.65 -10.21 -18.74
CA ILE A 162 -8.38 -11.33 -18.17
C ILE A 162 -7.65 -11.90 -16.93
N LYS A 163 -6.33 -12.04 -17.03
CA LYS A 163 -5.51 -12.48 -15.90
C LYS A 163 -5.60 -11.51 -14.71
N PHE A 164 -5.56 -10.21 -14.97
CA PHE A 164 -5.72 -9.20 -13.92
C PHE A 164 -7.10 -9.28 -13.24
N GLU A 165 -8.18 -9.38 -14.00
CA GLU A 165 -9.56 -9.54 -13.52
C GLU A 165 -9.68 -10.80 -12.64
N GLN A 166 -9.06 -11.90 -13.06
CA GLN A 166 -9.00 -13.12 -12.25
C GLN A 166 -8.28 -12.88 -10.91
N ARG A 167 -7.14 -12.19 -10.91
CA ARG A 167 -6.41 -11.88 -9.67
C ARG A 167 -7.16 -10.93 -8.75
N VAL A 168 -7.95 -10.02 -9.31
CA VAL A 168 -8.86 -9.14 -8.55
C VAL A 168 -9.92 -9.98 -7.82
N THR A 169 -10.55 -10.91 -8.54
CA THR A 169 -11.55 -11.83 -7.99
C THR A 169 -10.95 -12.77 -6.94
N ASP A 170 -9.79 -13.36 -7.19
CA ASP A 170 -9.05 -14.21 -6.24
C ASP A 170 -8.73 -13.45 -4.93
N ALA A 171 -8.51 -12.13 -5.03
CA ALA A 171 -8.27 -11.24 -3.89
C ALA A 171 -9.57 -10.73 -3.22
N THR A 172 -10.73 -11.32 -3.55
CA THR A 172 -12.05 -10.99 -2.98
C THR A 172 -12.54 -9.56 -3.27
N LEU A 173 -12.08 -8.97 -4.37
CA LEU A 173 -12.64 -7.75 -4.94
C LEU A 173 -13.57 -8.10 -6.10
N SER A 174 -14.65 -7.30 -6.28
CA SER A 174 -15.49 -7.37 -7.48
C SER A 174 -14.82 -6.61 -8.62
N GLU A 175 -15.06 -7.04 -9.84
CA GLU A 175 -14.66 -6.36 -11.07
C GLU A 175 -15.26 -4.95 -11.17
N ASP A 176 -16.40 -4.68 -10.52
CA ASP A 176 -17.02 -3.35 -10.42
C ASP A 176 -16.09 -2.30 -9.76
N PHE A 177 -15.07 -2.75 -9.05
CA PHE A 177 -14.06 -1.88 -8.44
C PHE A 177 -12.79 -1.72 -9.26
N ILE A 178 -12.81 -2.13 -10.54
CA ILE A 178 -11.69 -1.94 -11.47
C ILE A 178 -11.84 -0.58 -12.16
N PHE A 179 -10.79 0.24 -12.07
CA PHE A 179 -10.68 1.55 -12.71
C PHE A 179 -9.51 1.53 -13.68
N TYR A 180 -9.78 1.77 -14.97
CA TYR A 180 -8.76 1.86 -16.00
C TYR A 180 -8.21 3.28 -16.09
N PHE A 181 -6.92 3.39 -16.34
CA PHE A 181 -6.19 4.66 -16.40
C PHE A 181 -5.94 5.07 -17.86
N PRO A 182 -5.82 6.39 -18.14
CA PRO A 182 -5.50 6.87 -19.47
C PRO A 182 -4.16 6.34 -19.96
N THR A 183 -4.09 6.01 -21.26
CA THR A 183 -2.90 5.48 -21.93
C THR A 183 -2.11 6.57 -22.67
N TYR A 184 -2.44 7.84 -22.45
CA TYR A 184 -1.83 9.01 -23.07
C TYR A 184 -1.73 10.16 -22.05
N GLY A 185 -0.93 11.19 -22.38
CA GLY A 185 -0.78 12.36 -21.52
C GLY A 185 0.15 12.14 -20.33
N PHE A 186 1.06 11.19 -20.41
CA PHE A 186 2.07 10.95 -19.37
C PHE A 186 2.98 12.16 -19.18
N CYS A 187 3.43 12.37 -17.96
CA CYS A 187 4.53 13.27 -17.67
C CYS A 187 5.84 12.71 -18.26
N ASP A 188 6.51 13.49 -19.07
CA ASP A 188 7.80 13.17 -19.68
C ASP A 188 8.91 14.13 -19.22
N SER A 189 10.11 13.98 -19.76
CA SER A 189 11.27 14.78 -19.40
C SER A 189 11.20 16.26 -19.79
N SER A 190 10.23 16.65 -20.64
CA SER A 190 10.01 18.05 -21.04
C SER A 190 9.20 18.85 -20.01
N HIS A 191 8.58 18.17 -19.03
CA HIS A 191 7.78 18.81 -17.99
C HIS A 191 8.66 19.21 -16.79
N ASP A 192 8.31 20.35 -16.19
CA ASP A 192 8.82 20.69 -14.85
C ASP A 192 8.11 19.85 -13.81
N PHE A 193 8.89 19.19 -12.95
CA PHE A 193 8.37 18.32 -11.92
C PHE A 193 8.37 18.99 -10.54
N GLN A 194 7.23 18.92 -9.87
CA GLN A 194 7.18 19.07 -8.42
C GLN A 194 7.60 17.74 -7.78
N ILE A 195 8.56 17.79 -6.87
CA ILE A 195 9.15 16.59 -6.27
C ILE A 195 8.61 16.40 -4.86
N LEU A 196 8.12 15.20 -4.58
CA LEU A 196 7.75 14.73 -3.25
C LEU A 196 8.65 13.56 -2.87
N ASP A 197 9.43 13.73 -1.81
CA ASP A 197 10.31 12.70 -1.27
C ASP A 197 9.77 12.12 0.04
N GLY A 198 9.85 10.79 0.14
CA GLY A 198 9.67 10.04 1.37
C GLY A 198 8.28 10.12 2.01
N PRO A 199 8.19 10.07 3.35
CA PRO A 199 6.92 9.93 4.06
C PRO A 199 6.00 11.18 4.01
N ALA A 200 6.36 12.20 3.21
CA ALA A 200 5.54 13.41 3.02
C ALA A 200 4.17 13.18 2.35
N LEU A 201 3.90 11.96 1.93
CA LEU A 201 2.86 11.54 0.99
C LEU A 201 1.46 11.32 1.55
N ASN A 202 1.17 11.63 2.82
CA ASN A 202 -0.09 11.20 3.42
C ASN A 202 -1.35 11.94 2.96
N THR A 203 -1.24 13.08 2.28
CA THR A 203 -2.40 13.77 1.69
C THR A 203 -2.63 13.42 0.22
N PHE A 204 -1.56 13.10 -0.51
CA PHE A 204 -1.64 12.72 -1.92
C PHE A 204 -1.68 11.20 -2.14
N SER A 205 -1.25 10.40 -1.16
CA SER A 205 -1.15 8.95 -1.26
C SER A 205 -2.48 8.23 -1.08
N GLU A 206 -3.50 8.85 -0.48
CA GLU A 206 -4.83 8.23 -0.36
C GLU A 206 -5.48 8.02 -1.72
N SER A 207 -5.16 8.86 -2.71
CA SER A 207 -5.62 8.72 -4.09
C SER A 207 -4.77 7.75 -4.93
N LEU A 208 -3.68 7.20 -4.37
CA LEU A 208 -2.72 6.33 -5.09
C LEU A 208 -2.70 4.89 -4.58
N LEU A 209 -3.33 4.62 -3.45
CA LEU A 209 -3.52 3.29 -2.85
C LEU A 209 -4.91 2.74 -3.19
#